data_87f99ff5dc1032c9a7470417ef7e1c05
#
_entry.id   87f99ff5dc1032c9a7470417ef7e1c05
#
_cell.length_a   1.000
_cell.length_b   1.000
_cell.length_c   1.000
_cell.angle_alpha   90.00
_cell.angle_beta   90.00
_cell.angle_gamma   90.00
#
_symmetry.space_group_name_H-M   'P 1'
#
loop_
_entity.id
_entity.type
_entity.pdbx_description
1 polymer ?
#
loop_
_entity_poly.entity_id
_entity_poly.type
_entity_poly.pdbx_seq_one_letter_code
_entity_poly.pdbx_strand_id
1 'polypeptide(L)'
;MSLIKFLLAPTKALNLYMVKKISFYLKFLFQVTNKYNIHSPLVYDMIENILDNSIKYYSFVGIEHVRSLLLKQTEPIELKDLGAGSKSIKSTTSTINILTKKVQSRPEKAQILFRMVSFFQKKNILEIGTSLALTTAYLSNANKEGKVTTIEGDPKVSGLAQKNFNTLKLKNVVLINQPFDQIIPQLLKNKYDFIFFDGNHSKEATLRYFYWLV
;
A
#
# COMPACT_ATOMS: atom_id res chain seq x y z
N MET A 1 -35.79 26.51 31.42
CA MET A 1 -34.56 25.94 32.04
C MET A 1 -34.03 24.71 31.30
N SER A 2 -34.07 24.68 29.96
CA SER A 2 -33.70 23.48 29.17
C SER A 2 -32.71 23.74 28.02
N LEU A 3 -32.39 24.97 27.67
CA LEU A 3 -31.49 25.29 26.56
C LEU A 3 -29.97 25.30 26.94
N ILE A 4 -29.66 25.50 28.21
CA ILE A 4 -28.27 25.64 28.69
C ILE A 4 -27.59 24.28 28.89
N LYS A 5 -28.36 23.17 29.09
CA LYS A 5 -27.76 21.83 29.24
C LYS A 5 -27.27 21.20 27.91
N PHE A 6 -27.74 21.68 26.77
CA PHE A 6 -27.37 21.11 25.46
C PHE A 6 -26.07 21.66 24.89
N LEU A 7 -25.61 22.82 25.35
CA LEU A 7 -24.39 23.48 24.88
C LEU A 7 -23.09 23.10 25.63
N LEU A 8 -23.20 22.41 26.77
CA LEU A 8 -22.04 22.10 27.63
C LEU A 8 -21.55 20.64 27.54
N ALA A 9 -22.33 19.72 26.98
CA ALA A 9 -21.97 18.32 26.90
C ALA A 9 -20.89 18.01 25.83
N PRO A 10 -20.89 18.61 24.63
CA PRO A 10 -19.87 18.32 23.64
C PRO A 10 -18.48 18.91 23.97
N THR A 11 -18.43 20.00 24.73
CA THR A 11 -17.18 20.67 25.07
C THR A 11 -16.31 19.89 26.07
N LYS A 12 -16.91 19.23 27.06
CA LYS A 12 -16.13 18.41 28.04
C LYS A 12 -15.58 17.14 27.43
N ALA A 13 -16.34 16.44 26.60
CA ALA A 13 -15.86 15.24 25.90
C ALA A 13 -14.76 15.58 24.88
N LEU A 14 -14.93 16.69 24.16
CA LEU A 14 -13.93 17.21 23.21
C LEU A 14 -12.65 17.64 23.94
N ASN A 15 -12.76 18.31 25.08
CA ASN A 15 -11.61 18.69 25.90
C ASN A 15 -10.85 17.47 26.45
N LEU A 16 -11.56 16.46 26.94
CA LEU A 16 -10.91 15.24 27.45
C LEU A 16 -10.19 14.47 26.35
N TYR A 17 -10.74 14.42 25.13
CA TYR A 17 -10.11 13.83 23.97
C TYR A 17 -8.85 14.59 23.54
N MET A 18 -8.93 15.92 23.52
CA MET A 18 -7.78 16.78 23.22
C MET A 18 -6.67 16.63 24.25
N VAL A 19 -7.00 16.63 25.54
CA VAL A 19 -6.03 16.43 26.63
C VAL A 19 -5.35 15.05 26.51
N LYS A 20 -6.10 14.00 26.23
CA LYS A 20 -5.53 12.66 25.99
C LYS A 20 -4.58 12.65 24.78
N LYS A 21 -4.94 13.30 23.68
CA LYS A 21 -4.05 13.42 22.50
C LYS A 21 -2.76 14.19 22.83
N ILE A 22 -2.88 15.31 23.52
CA ILE A 22 -1.73 16.12 23.94
C ILE A 22 -0.83 15.31 24.89
N SER A 23 -1.40 14.65 25.88
CA SER A 23 -0.64 13.79 26.80
C SER A 23 0.07 12.66 26.08
N PHE A 24 -0.61 12.00 25.13
CA PHE A 24 0.01 10.97 24.29
C PHE A 24 1.16 11.53 23.45
N TYR A 25 0.96 12.70 22.83
CA TYR A 25 1.98 13.37 22.03
C TYR A 25 3.20 13.78 22.87
N LEU A 26 2.97 14.33 24.06
CA LEU A 26 4.05 14.66 24.98
C LEU A 26 4.83 13.40 25.41
N LYS A 27 4.15 12.32 25.79
CA LYS A 27 4.80 11.04 26.09
C LYS A 27 5.62 10.54 24.90
N PHE A 28 5.09 10.62 23.68
CA PHE A 28 5.81 10.27 22.46
C PHE A 28 7.08 11.10 22.31
N LEU A 29 6.99 12.45 22.47
CA LEU A 29 8.16 13.33 22.36
C LEU A 29 9.26 13.03 23.39
N PHE A 30 8.89 12.63 24.63
CA PHE A 30 9.87 12.26 25.65
C PHE A 30 10.46 10.86 25.48
N GLN A 31 9.79 9.98 24.73
CA GLN A 31 10.24 8.61 24.47
C GLN A 31 10.89 8.43 23.11
N VAL A 32 10.72 9.40 22.20
CA VAL A 32 11.25 9.31 20.85
C VAL A 32 12.77 9.38 20.88
N THR A 33 13.40 8.38 20.31
CA THR A 33 14.83 8.35 20.06
C THR A 33 15.09 8.95 18.69
N ASN A 34 15.94 9.95 18.59
CA ASN A 34 16.35 10.49 17.29
C ASN A 34 17.39 9.57 16.62
N LYS A 35 17.60 9.77 15.32
CA LYS A 35 18.52 8.93 14.53
C LYS A 35 19.96 8.91 15.06
N TYR A 36 20.40 9.93 15.75
CA TYR A 36 21.76 10.02 16.29
C TYR A 36 21.97 9.18 17.58
N ASN A 37 20.89 8.75 18.21
CA ASN A 37 20.93 7.88 19.40
C ASN A 37 20.74 6.40 19.04
N ILE A 38 20.85 6.04 17.76
CA ILE A 38 20.71 4.67 17.29
C ILE A 38 22.09 4.04 17.20
N HIS A 39 22.28 2.95 17.94
CA HIS A 39 23.58 2.26 18.02
C HIS A 39 23.77 1.18 16.93
N SER A 40 22.69 0.77 16.24
CA SER A 40 22.78 -0.20 15.15
C SER A 40 23.07 0.52 13.82
N PRO A 41 24.22 0.25 13.18
CA PRO A 41 24.55 0.82 11.87
C PRO A 41 23.48 0.52 10.81
N LEU A 42 23.00 -0.74 10.75
CA LEU A 42 21.96 -1.13 9.82
C LEU A 42 20.66 -0.33 10.02
N VAL A 43 20.23 -0.14 11.27
CA VAL A 43 19.00 0.62 11.56
C VAL A 43 19.20 2.10 11.21
N TYR A 44 20.38 2.67 11.48
CA TYR A 44 20.71 4.03 11.05
C TYR A 44 20.62 4.18 9.53
N ASP A 45 21.25 3.27 8.78
CA ASP A 45 21.23 3.26 7.32
C ASP A 45 19.81 3.09 6.76
N MET A 46 18.97 2.26 7.39
CA MET A 46 17.56 2.13 7.01
C MET A 46 16.79 3.44 7.21
N ILE A 47 17.04 4.17 8.28
CA ILE A 47 16.38 5.46 8.52
C ILE A 47 16.79 6.47 7.48
N GLU A 48 18.07 6.60 7.19
CA GLU A 48 18.61 7.54 6.22
C GLU A 48 18.16 7.20 4.79
N ASN A 49 18.18 5.93 4.41
CA ASN A 49 17.99 5.53 3.01
C ASN A 49 16.56 5.06 2.68
N ILE A 50 15.77 4.62 3.67
CA ILE A 50 14.42 4.07 3.46
C ILE A 50 13.35 5.05 3.95
N LEU A 51 13.49 5.56 5.17
CA LEU A 51 12.46 6.38 5.79
C LEU A 51 12.56 7.87 5.44
N ASP A 52 13.73 8.34 5.01
CA ASP A 52 13.89 9.72 4.55
C ASP A 52 13.12 9.96 3.24
N ASN A 53 12.12 10.83 3.33
CA ASN A 53 11.27 11.22 2.19
C ASN A 53 11.85 12.38 1.36
N SER A 54 13.00 12.94 1.74
CA SER A 54 13.65 14.04 1.00
C SER A 54 14.19 13.56 -0.34
N ILE A 55 14.62 12.29 -0.43
CA ILE A 55 15.17 11.70 -1.65
C ILE A 55 14.06 11.44 -2.65
N LYS A 56 14.12 12.11 -3.81
CA LYS A 56 13.18 11.95 -4.92
C LYS A 56 13.85 11.21 -6.07
N TYR A 57 13.15 10.23 -6.62
CA TYR A 57 13.60 9.46 -7.76
C TYR A 57 12.82 9.88 -9.01
N TYR A 58 13.49 9.94 -10.15
CA TYR A 58 12.89 10.33 -11.43
C TYR A 58 11.66 9.48 -11.80
N SER A 59 11.71 8.16 -11.50
CA SER A 59 10.60 7.24 -11.77
C SER A 59 9.30 7.61 -11.05
N PHE A 60 9.36 8.34 -9.91
CA PHE A 60 8.17 8.72 -9.16
C PHE A 60 7.28 9.69 -9.94
N VAL A 61 7.87 10.56 -10.76
CA VAL A 61 7.13 11.56 -11.54
C VAL A 61 6.14 10.89 -12.49
N GLY A 62 6.57 9.88 -13.23
CA GLY A 62 5.71 9.14 -14.16
C GLY A 62 4.58 8.39 -13.45
N ILE A 63 4.89 7.74 -12.31
CA ILE A 63 3.90 6.99 -11.54
C ILE A 63 2.83 7.94 -10.97
N GLU A 64 3.25 9.07 -10.38
CA GLU A 64 2.31 10.03 -9.81
C GLU A 64 1.54 10.81 -10.88
N HIS A 65 2.09 10.96 -12.09
CA HIS A 65 1.33 11.44 -13.22
C HIS A 65 0.18 10.49 -13.56
N VAL A 66 0.43 9.17 -13.68
CA VAL A 66 -0.63 8.17 -13.90
C VAL A 66 -1.64 8.21 -12.75
N ARG A 67 -1.21 8.30 -11.49
CA ARG A 67 -2.13 8.48 -10.35
C ARG A 67 -3.03 9.70 -10.54
N SER A 68 -2.49 10.83 -10.98
CA SER A 68 -3.25 12.06 -11.20
C SER A 68 -4.32 11.91 -12.29
N LEU A 69 -4.04 11.12 -13.34
CA LEU A 69 -5.00 10.80 -14.38
C LEU A 69 -6.11 9.88 -13.88
N LEU A 70 -5.75 8.83 -13.12
CA LEU A 70 -6.73 7.91 -12.52
C LEU A 70 -7.67 8.62 -11.53
N LEU A 71 -7.18 9.62 -10.79
CA LEU A 71 -8.00 10.43 -9.88
C LEU A 71 -9.06 11.29 -10.59
N LYS A 72 -8.92 11.53 -11.89
CA LYS A 72 -9.88 12.27 -12.72
C LYS A 72 -10.92 11.36 -13.38
N GLN A 73 -10.69 10.05 -13.39
CA GLN A 73 -11.59 9.09 -14.05
C GLN A 73 -12.78 8.76 -13.15
N THR A 74 -13.97 9.08 -13.63
CA THR A 74 -15.24 8.87 -12.92
C THR A 74 -16.06 7.73 -13.51
N GLU A 75 -15.50 7.02 -14.51
CA GLU A 75 -16.18 5.88 -15.12
C GLU A 75 -16.51 4.82 -14.07
N PRO A 76 -17.73 4.27 -14.11
CA PRO A 76 -18.13 3.20 -13.22
C PRO A 76 -17.39 1.90 -13.57
N ILE A 77 -16.98 1.17 -12.56
CA ILE A 77 -16.41 -0.16 -12.66
C ILE A 77 -17.16 -1.09 -11.74
N GLU A 78 -17.64 -2.20 -12.28
CA GLU A 78 -18.18 -3.28 -11.47
C GLU A 78 -17.04 -4.16 -10.98
N LEU A 79 -16.99 -4.38 -9.69
CA LEU A 79 -15.98 -5.17 -9.01
C LEU A 79 -16.54 -6.56 -8.71
N LYS A 80 -15.74 -7.58 -8.92
CA LYS A 80 -16.07 -8.93 -8.48
C LYS A 80 -15.77 -9.07 -7.00
N ASP A 81 -16.78 -9.42 -6.21
CA ASP A 81 -16.55 -9.77 -4.80
C ASP A 81 -15.81 -11.11 -4.74
N LEU A 82 -14.58 -11.09 -4.27
CA LEU A 82 -13.73 -12.27 -4.09
C LEU A 82 -13.63 -12.68 -2.61
N GLY A 83 -14.64 -12.32 -1.81
CA GLY A 83 -14.77 -12.78 -0.42
C GLY A 83 -13.99 -11.95 0.62
N ALA A 84 -13.33 -10.90 0.22
CA ALA A 84 -12.61 -10.01 1.12
C ALA A 84 -12.98 -8.54 0.88
N GLY A 85 -14.27 -8.28 0.73
CA GLY A 85 -14.78 -6.94 0.46
C GLY A 85 -13.98 -5.87 1.17
N SER A 86 -13.42 -4.92 0.44
CA SER A 86 -12.73 -3.78 1.03
C SER A 86 -13.68 -3.10 2.01
N LYS A 87 -13.29 -2.99 3.28
CA LYS A 87 -14.08 -2.23 4.28
C LYS A 87 -14.40 -0.82 3.80
N SER A 88 -13.65 -0.33 2.82
CA SER A 88 -13.78 0.99 2.21
C SER A 88 -14.76 1.05 1.04
N ILE A 89 -15.09 -0.08 0.41
CA ILE A 89 -16.00 -0.16 -0.73
C ILE A 89 -17.06 -1.21 -0.41
N LYS A 90 -18.24 -0.72 -0.04
CA LYS A 90 -19.39 -1.56 0.34
C LYS A 90 -20.29 -1.97 -0.85
N SER A 91 -19.96 -1.54 -2.06
CA SER A 91 -20.73 -1.79 -3.28
C SER A 91 -19.93 -2.60 -4.27
N THR A 92 -20.60 -3.46 -5.04
CA THR A 92 -20.04 -4.14 -6.19
C THR A 92 -19.73 -3.18 -7.35
N THR A 93 -20.21 -1.94 -7.28
CA THR A 93 -19.92 -0.89 -8.26
C THR A 93 -19.14 0.24 -7.60
N SER A 94 -18.06 0.67 -8.23
CA SER A 94 -17.23 1.79 -7.79
C SER A 94 -16.83 2.64 -8.99
N THR A 95 -15.99 3.64 -8.82
CA THR A 95 -15.36 4.41 -9.88
C THR A 95 -13.85 4.35 -9.75
N ILE A 96 -13.13 4.55 -10.85
CA ILE A 96 -11.67 4.46 -10.87
C ILE A 96 -11.04 5.46 -9.91
N ASN A 97 -11.57 6.68 -9.82
CA ASN A 97 -11.07 7.69 -8.88
C ASN A 97 -11.29 7.28 -7.41
N ILE A 98 -12.40 6.60 -7.07
CA ILE A 98 -12.65 6.09 -5.73
C ILE A 98 -11.69 4.95 -5.38
N LEU A 99 -11.44 4.02 -6.32
CA LEU A 99 -10.42 2.98 -6.16
C LEU A 99 -9.05 3.62 -5.92
N THR A 100 -8.69 4.62 -6.72
CA THR A 100 -7.42 5.33 -6.57
C THR A 100 -7.27 6.01 -5.21
N LYS A 101 -8.34 6.62 -4.69
CA LYS A 101 -8.31 7.34 -3.39
C LYS A 101 -8.33 6.41 -2.19
N LYS A 102 -9.08 5.31 -2.26
CA LYS A 102 -9.40 4.50 -1.07
C LYS A 102 -8.63 3.20 -0.98
N VAL A 103 -8.26 2.61 -2.13
CA VAL A 103 -7.64 1.28 -2.18
C VAL A 103 -6.14 1.39 -2.40
N GLN A 104 -5.70 2.34 -3.23
CA GLN A 104 -4.27 2.46 -3.53
C GLN A 104 -3.45 2.96 -2.33
N SER A 105 -2.28 2.39 -2.15
CA SER A 105 -1.29 2.89 -1.20
C SER A 105 -0.96 4.35 -1.47
N ARG A 106 -0.83 5.15 -0.41
CA ARG A 106 -0.39 6.54 -0.51
C ARG A 106 1.03 6.61 -1.11
N PRO A 107 1.36 7.68 -1.84
CA PRO A 107 2.68 7.83 -2.45
C PRO A 107 3.84 7.57 -1.48
N GLU A 108 3.75 8.13 -0.26
CA GLU A 108 4.81 8.02 0.74
C GLU A 108 5.07 6.56 1.14
N LYS A 109 4.01 5.76 1.31
CA LYS A 109 4.13 4.32 1.63
C LYS A 109 4.74 3.54 0.47
N ALA A 110 4.27 3.77 -0.75
CA ALA A 110 4.81 3.09 -1.94
C ALA A 110 6.27 3.48 -2.21
N GLN A 111 6.65 4.73 -1.92
CA GLN A 111 8.04 5.20 -1.98
C GLN A 111 8.94 4.53 -0.93
N ILE A 112 8.42 4.23 0.27
CA ILE A 112 9.15 3.44 1.27
C ILE A 112 9.41 2.03 0.73
N LEU A 113 8.40 1.37 0.14
CA LEU A 113 8.57 0.05 -0.47
C LEU A 113 9.60 0.07 -1.60
N PHE A 114 9.57 1.10 -2.46
CA PHE A 114 10.60 1.30 -3.47
C PHE A 114 11.99 1.35 -2.85
N ARG A 115 12.19 2.20 -1.82
CA ARG A 115 13.49 2.34 -1.17
C ARG A 115 13.93 1.06 -0.45
N MET A 116 13.00 0.31 0.15
CA MET A 116 13.31 -1.00 0.75
C MET A 116 13.84 -1.98 -0.30
N VAL A 117 13.14 -2.15 -1.42
CA VAL A 117 13.55 -3.04 -2.51
C VAL A 117 14.91 -2.63 -3.06
N SER A 118 15.12 -1.31 -3.28
CA SER A 118 16.38 -0.78 -3.78
C SER A 118 17.52 -0.95 -2.78
N PHE A 119 17.32 -0.60 -1.52
CA PHE A 119 18.34 -0.67 -0.46
C PHE A 119 18.80 -2.12 -0.22
N PHE A 120 17.85 -3.06 -0.13
CA PHE A 120 18.16 -4.47 0.08
C PHE A 120 18.44 -5.24 -1.23
N GLN A 121 18.52 -4.55 -2.38
CA GLN A 121 18.84 -5.13 -3.69
C GLN A 121 17.96 -6.34 -4.06
N LYS A 122 16.65 -6.28 -3.72
CA LYS A 122 15.70 -7.37 -3.93
C LYS A 122 15.41 -7.56 -5.41
N LYS A 123 15.40 -8.82 -5.89
CA LYS A 123 15.26 -9.17 -7.31
C LYS A 123 14.00 -9.96 -7.63
N ASN A 124 13.55 -10.80 -6.73
CA ASN A 124 12.37 -11.66 -6.94
C ASN A 124 11.24 -11.24 -6.01
N ILE A 125 10.39 -10.37 -6.51
CA ILE A 125 9.34 -9.72 -5.72
C ILE A 125 8.00 -10.40 -6.00
N LEU A 126 7.25 -10.71 -4.94
CA LEU A 126 5.86 -11.12 -5.00
C LEU A 126 4.97 -10.02 -4.37
N GLU A 127 3.99 -9.55 -5.12
CA GLU A 127 2.94 -8.66 -4.63
C GLU A 127 1.60 -9.38 -4.67
N ILE A 128 0.91 -9.40 -3.54
CA ILE A 128 -0.45 -9.97 -3.42
C ILE A 128 -1.43 -8.81 -3.34
N GLY A 129 -2.10 -8.52 -4.47
CA GLY A 129 -2.99 -7.37 -4.64
C GLY A 129 -2.38 -6.29 -5.52
N THR A 130 -2.59 -6.42 -6.84
CA THR A 130 -2.09 -5.45 -7.84
C THR A 130 -2.90 -4.16 -7.84
N SER A 131 -4.23 -4.29 -7.73
CA SER A 131 -5.20 -3.21 -7.89
C SER A 131 -4.91 -2.39 -9.17
N LEU A 132 -4.76 -1.07 -9.10
CA LEU A 132 -4.48 -0.21 -10.27
C LEU A 132 -2.97 -0.13 -10.62
N ALA A 133 -2.14 -1.02 -10.10
CA ALA A 133 -0.73 -1.16 -10.44
C ALA A 133 0.22 -0.03 -9.99
N LEU A 134 -0.23 0.90 -9.17
CA LEU A 134 0.63 2.01 -8.74
C LEU A 134 1.74 1.55 -7.80
N THR A 135 1.45 0.67 -6.83
CA THR A 135 2.48 0.09 -5.95
C THR A 135 3.40 -0.83 -6.75
N THR A 136 2.83 -1.66 -7.62
CA THR A 136 3.61 -2.52 -8.54
C THR A 136 4.62 -1.71 -9.35
N ALA A 137 4.23 -0.51 -9.82
CA ALA A 137 5.13 0.36 -10.57
C ALA A 137 6.31 0.87 -9.74
N TYR A 138 6.10 1.17 -8.46
CA TYR A 138 7.19 1.49 -7.55
C TYR A 138 8.12 0.30 -7.34
N LEU A 139 7.57 -0.89 -7.06
CA LEU A 139 8.36 -2.12 -6.88
C LEU A 139 9.18 -2.46 -8.13
N SER A 140 8.57 -2.37 -9.31
CA SER A 140 9.21 -2.61 -10.61
C SER A 140 10.37 -1.65 -10.90
N ASN A 141 10.19 -0.37 -10.59
CA ASN A 141 11.23 0.64 -10.83
C ASN A 141 12.35 0.63 -9.78
N ALA A 142 12.13 0.01 -8.63
CA ALA A 142 13.13 -0.09 -7.57
C ALA A 142 14.33 -0.97 -7.97
N ASN A 143 14.09 -2.00 -8.78
CA ASN A 143 15.13 -2.83 -9.37
C ASN A 143 14.69 -3.31 -10.77
N LYS A 144 15.21 -2.67 -11.82
CA LYS A 144 14.84 -2.98 -13.21
C LYS A 144 15.36 -4.33 -13.72
N GLU A 145 16.38 -4.88 -13.08
CA GLU A 145 16.93 -6.21 -13.37
C GLU A 145 16.19 -7.32 -12.59
N GLY A 146 15.41 -6.93 -11.60
CA GLY A 146 14.56 -7.83 -10.85
C GLY A 146 13.26 -8.14 -11.59
N LYS A 147 12.49 -9.08 -11.04
CA LYS A 147 11.17 -9.48 -11.52
C LYS A 147 10.12 -9.25 -10.45
N VAL A 148 9.02 -8.60 -10.80
CA VAL A 148 7.84 -8.47 -9.96
C VAL A 148 6.75 -9.39 -10.47
N THR A 149 6.36 -10.38 -9.66
CA THR A 149 5.14 -11.16 -9.88
C THR A 149 4.04 -10.55 -9.04
N THR A 150 2.95 -10.14 -9.66
CA THR A 150 1.82 -9.51 -8.96
C THR A 150 0.51 -10.22 -9.29
N ILE A 151 -0.37 -10.34 -8.30
CA ILE A 151 -1.61 -11.10 -8.41
C ILE A 151 -2.81 -10.18 -8.22
N GLU A 152 -3.78 -10.26 -9.14
CA GLU A 152 -5.06 -9.58 -9.04
C GLU A 152 -6.20 -10.55 -9.32
N GLY A 153 -7.14 -10.64 -8.40
CA GLY A 153 -8.27 -11.56 -8.55
C GLY A 153 -9.39 -11.04 -9.46
N ASP A 154 -9.60 -9.73 -9.49
CA ASP A 154 -10.66 -9.12 -10.32
C ASP A 154 -10.17 -8.91 -11.76
N PRO A 155 -10.83 -9.51 -12.78
CA PRO A 155 -10.38 -9.39 -14.17
C PRO A 155 -10.51 -7.98 -14.73
N LYS A 156 -11.49 -7.17 -14.28
CA LYS A 156 -11.65 -5.78 -14.74
C LYS A 156 -10.54 -4.89 -14.16
N VAL A 157 -10.22 -5.06 -12.88
CA VAL A 157 -9.12 -4.36 -12.22
C VAL A 157 -7.78 -4.79 -12.81
N SER A 158 -7.59 -6.10 -13.04
CA SER A 158 -6.41 -6.63 -13.74
C SER A 158 -6.21 -6.03 -15.11
N GLY A 159 -7.31 -5.86 -15.89
CA GLY A 159 -7.27 -5.18 -17.19
C GLY A 159 -6.84 -3.71 -17.10
N LEU A 160 -7.25 -2.99 -16.06
CA LEU A 160 -6.79 -1.61 -15.80
C LEU A 160 -5.33 -1.58 -15.39
N ALA A 161 -4.90 -2.52 -14.53
CA ALA A 161 -3.51 -2.66 -14.15
C ALA A 161 -2.61 -2.87 -15.36
N GLN A 162 -3.00 -3.75 -16.28
CA GLN A 162 -2.25 -4.00 -17.52
C GLN A 162 -2.13 -2.75 -18.40
N LYS A 163 -3.20 -1.94 -18.51
CA LYS A 163 -3.14 -0.65 -19.24
C LYS A 163 -2.11 0.30 -18.57
N ASN A 164 -2.09 0.37 -17.25
CA ASN A 164 -1.16 1.21 -16.52
C ASN A 164 0.29 0.70 -16.65
N PHE A 165 0.52 -0.62 -16.69
CA PHE A 165 1.85 -1.19 -16.99
C PHE A 165 2.35 -0.77 -18.37
N ASN A 166 1.48 -0.81 -19.38
CA ASN A 166 1.83 -0.39 -20.73
C ASN A 166 2.14 1.12 -20.80
N THR A 167 1.32 1.94 -20.13
CA THR A 167 1.53 3.40 -20.04
C THR A 167 2.87 3.74 -19.39
N LEU A 168 3.22 3.03 -18.30
CA LEU A 168 4.48 3.20 -17.56
C LEU A 168 5.65 2.43 -18.18
N LYS A 169 5.42 1.67 -19.26
CA LYS A 169 6.43 0.87 -19.97
C LYS A 169 7.18 -0.10 -19.06
N LEU A 170 6.48 -0.71 -18.10
CA LEU A 170 7.06 -1.69 -17.18
C LEU A 170 7.33 -3.01 -17.92
N LYS A 171 8.59 -3.47 -17.94
CA LYS A 171 9.02 -4.66 -18.70
C LYS A 171 9.30 -5.87 -17.81
N ASN A 172 9.46 -5.68 -16.51
CA ASN A 172 9.87 -6.70 -15.56
C ASN A 172 8.72 -7.13 -14.62
N VAL A 173 7.46 -6.92 -15.04
CA VAL A 173 6.25 -7.28 -14.27
C VAL A 173 5.53 -8.44 -14.94
N VAL A 174 5.13 -9.43 -14.13
CA VAL A 174 4.25 -10.53 -14.53
C VAL A 174 2.96 -10.41 -13.72
N LEU A 175 1.87 -10.10 -14.39
CA LEU A 175 0.53 -10.04 -13.80
C LEU A 175 -0.17 -11.39 -13.93
N ILE A 176 -0.67 -11.89 -12.82
CA ILE A 176 -1.47 -13.11 -12.75
C ILE A 176 -2.89 -12.73 -12.33
N ASN A 177 -3.85 -12.96 -13.22
CA ASN A 177 -5.25 -12.73 -12.89
C ASN A 177 -5.91 -14.02 -12.42
N GLN A 178 -5.82 -14.30 -11.13
CA GLN A 178 -6.46 -15.44 -10.48
C GLN A 178 -6.77 -15.13 -9.00
N PRO A 179 -7.74 -15.80 -8.37
CA PRO A 179 -7.96 -15.73 -6.93
C PRO A 179 -6.71 -16.16 -6.16
N PHE A 180 -6.39 -15.45 -5.07
CA PHE A 180 -5.18 -15.69 -4.27
C PHE A 180 -5.07 -17.12 -3.75
N ASP A 181 -6.17 -17.67 -3.23
CA ASP A 181 -6.20 -19.03 -2.68
C ASP A 181 -5.89 -20.12 -3.72
N GLN A 182 -6.11 -19.84 -4.99
CA GLN A 182 -5.84 -20.78 -6.09
C GLN A 182 -4.40 -20.70 -6.59
N ILE A 183 -3.86 -19.49 -6.66
CA ILE A 183 -2.56 -19.28 -7.32
C ILE A 183 -1.38 -19.32 -6.34
N ILE A 184 -1.53 -18.83 -5.10
CA ILE A 184 -0.42 -18.80 -4.15
C ILE A 184 0.19 -20.19 -3.92
N PRO A 185 -0.58 -21.28 -3.73
CA PRO A 185 0.01 -22.62 -3.58
C PRO A 185 0.87 -23.05 -4.77
N GLN A 186 0.56 -22.59 -5.98
CA GLN A 186 1.34 -22.92 -7.19
C GLN A 186 2.65 -22.13 -7.27
N LEU A 187 2.73 -20.99 -6.57
CA LEU A 187 3.89 -20.11 -6.55
C LEU A 187 4.92 -20.48 -5.47
N LEU A 188 4.61 -21.41 -4.56
CA LEU A 188 5.48 -21.81 -3.45
C LEU A 188 6.84 -22.39 -3.89
N LYS A 189 6.89 -22.96 -5.09
CA LYS A 189 8.13 -23.44 -5.69
C LYS A 189 9.11 -22.33 -6.11
N ASN A 190 8.61 -21.10 -6.25
CA ASN A 190 9.42 -19.96 -6.59
C ASN A 190 10.06 -19.38 -5.32
N LYS A 191 11.31 -18.95 -5.42
CA LYS A 191 11.98 -18.26 -4.31
C LYS A 191 11.78 -16.76 -4.47
N TYR A 192 11.03 -16.16 -3.56
CA TYR A 192 10.87 -14.70 -3.47
C TYR A 192 11.78 -14.16 -2.38
N ASP A 193 12.43 -13.05 -2.63
CA ASP A 193 13.31 -12.37 -1.68
C ASP A 193 12.66 -11.09 -1.09
N PHE A 194 11.47 -10.74 -1.61
CA PHE A 194 10.59 -9.71 -1.08
C PHE A 194 9.12 -10.06 -1.36
N ILE A 195 8.29 -10.06 -0.31
CA ILE A 195 6.86 -10.36 -0.43
C ILE A 195 6.06 -9.21 0.16
N PHE A 196 5.16 -8.64 -0.62
CA PHE A 196 4.27 -7.56 -0.20
C PHE A 196 2.82 -8.02 -0.19
N PHE A 197 2.19 -7.98 0.98
CA PHE A 197 0.79 -8.35 1.18
C PHE A 197 -0.08 -7.09 1.17
N ASP A 198 -0.81 -6.84 0.10
CA ASP A 198 -1.75 -5.72 -0.04
C ASP A 198 -3.12 -6.17 -0.57
N GLY A 199 -3.48 -7.43 -0.34
CA GLY A 199 -4.77 -7.99 -0.73
C GLY A 199 -5.37 -8.86 0.36
N ASN A 200 -6.69 -8.96 0.39
CA ASN A 200 -7.47 -9.73 1.36
C ASN A 200 -7.02 -9.52 2.82
N HIS A 201 -7.38 -8.36 3.37
CA HIS A 201 -6.98 -7.95 4.74
C HIS A 201 -7.75 -8.67 5.86
N SER A 202 -8.42 -9.81 5.61
CA SER A 202 -8.95 -10.64 6.68
C SER A 202 -7.79 -11.30 7.44
N LYS A 203 -7.92 -11.43 8.75
CA LYS A 203 -6.91 -12.06 9.61
C LYS A 203 -6.59 -13.48 9.13
N GLU A 204 -7.62 -14.24 8.83
CA GLU A 204 -7.53 -15.64 8.43
C GLU A 204 -6.76 -15.80 7.12
N ALA A 205 -7.09 -15.00 6.11
CA ALA A 205 -6.42 -15.05 4.81
C ALA A 205 -4.96 -14.56 4.92
N THR A 206 -4.72 -13.47 5.63
CA THR A 206 -3.36 -12.93 5.82
C THR A 206 -2.46 -13.95 6.50
N LEU A 207 -2.93 -14.60 7.58
CA LEU A 207 -2.16 -15.64 8.27
C LEU A 207 -1.92 -16.86 7.38
N ARG A 208 -2.95 -17.31 6.65
CA ARG A 208 -2.84 -18.43 5.72
C ARG A 208 -1.78 -18.18 4.64
N TYR A 209 -1.82 -17.03 3.99
CA TYR A 209 -0.85 -16.67 2.95
C TYR A 209 0.56 -16.51 3.52
N PHE A 210 0.67 -15.91 4.72
CA PHE A 210 1.95 -15.83 5.43
C PHE A 210 2.55 -17.22 5.66
N TYR A 211 1.80 -18.15 6.26
CA TYR A 211 2.29 -19.51 6.52
C TYR A 211 2.59 -20.32 5.25
N TRP A 212 1.97 -19.98 4.13
CA TRP A 212 2.31 -20.64 2.86
C TRP A 212 3.64 -20.11 2.27
N LEU A 213 3.97 -18.84 2.46
CA LEU A 213 5.03 -18.15 1.73
C LEU A 213 6.31 -17.94 2.55
N VAL A 214 6.26 -18.11 3.86
CA VAL A 214 7.37 -17.96 4.80
C VAL A 214 7.69 -19.28 5.48
#